data_fcae53b4708c93d6bfdbc5dc03811650
#
_entry.id   fcae53b4708c93d6bfdbc5dc03811650
#
_cell.length_a   1.000
_cell.length_b   1.000
_cell.length_c   1.000
_cell.angle_alpha   90.00
_cell.angle_beta   90.00
_cell.angle_gamma   90.00
#
_symmetry.space_group_name_H-M   'P 1'
#
loop_
_entity.id
_entity.type
_entity.pdbx_description
1 polymer ?
#
loop_
_entity_poly.entity_id
_entity_poly.type
_entity_poly.pdbx_seq_one_letter_code
_entity_poly.pdbx_strand_id
1 'polypeptide(L)'
;MRRKVWLFFISVVGTMVGYFGALVLGVHYQLPLLKNAEVWLKDVYAMKDRLNSEPTELRRVLIFGGSNVLFGFNGAMIEANANVRFINYGTHAGLPINYQVDKILRTARSGDIVFYSPVFSAFFATEPYEDYWYIQNMMSWDKEYGKFITKKHRALAYLYNDPMRIFQNLAKILVRSLLKAKEPATPKANAAPTKAWSKDGLQILPCAQEFYGYSYKSLSPNGDFCSQYTTSSFAPNEHYIYDGAKVSTFFIQEFGRLRDFAKAHGITLLLLYPVSMENPLFSLHDRRTHAKITQLESSLKAQGIYFANSWEDAHFERKYFYDTGYHLNKHGVELHTIAFIKLLRSLKLDR
;
A
#
# COMPACT_ATOMS: atom_id res chain seq x y z
N MET A 1 57.49 5.74 21.46
CA MET A 1 56.73 5.18 20.31
C MET A 1 55.40 4.56 20.75
N ARG A 2 55.33 3.64 21.70
CA ARG A 2 54.06 2.97 22.14
C ARG A 2 52.94 3.94 22.57
N ARG A 3 53.24 5.01 23.35
CA ARG A 3 52.22 5.99 23.80
C ARG A 3 51.56 6.75 22.65
N LYS A 4 52.30 7.13 21.60
CA LYS A 4 51.71 7.80 20.41
C LYS A 4 50.83 6.88 19.61
N VAL A 5 51.16 5.60 19.49
CA VAL A 5 50.35 4.58 18.83
C VAL A 5 49.03 4.36 19.58
N TRP A 6 49.09 4.26 20.90
CA TRP A 6 47.89 4.14 21.74
C TRP A 6 46.97 5.37 21.63
N LEU A 7 47.53 6.58 21.66
CA LEU A 7 46.77 7.80 21.47
C LEU A 7 46.10 7.87 20.10
N PHE A 8 46.77 7.41 19.06
CA PHE A 8 46.20 7.32 17.72
C PHE A 8 45.00 6.35 17.69
N PHE A 9 45.15 5.14 18.24
CA PHE A 9 44.05 4.17 18.30
C PHE A 9 42.88 4.70 19.13
N ILE A 10 43.09 5.30 20.27
CA ILE A 10 42.02 5.90 21.10
C ILE A 10 41.32 7.01 20.33
N SER A 11 42.06 7.84 19.60
CA SER A 11 41.47 8.92 18.77
C SER A 11 40.62 8.34 17.67
N VAL A 12 41.09 7.33 16.94
CA VAL A 12 40.33 6.67 15.87
C VAL A 12 39.03 6.04 16.41
N VAL A 13 39.15 5.26 17.49
CA VAL A 13 37.98 4.62 18.12
C VAL A 13 37.01 5.68 18.65
N GLY A 14 37.50 6.73 19.31
CA GLY A 14 36.66 7.83 19.78
C GLY A 14 35.93 8.56 18.67
N THR A 15 36.63 8.80 17.55
CA THR A 15 36.01 9.41 16.36
C THR A 15 34.93 8.52 15.77
N MET A 16 35.15 7.20 15.64
CA MET A 16 34.19 6.23 15.17
C MET A 16 32.96 6.17 16.08
N VAL A 17 33.16 6.08 17.39
CA VAL A 17 32.04 6.07 18.35
C VAL A 17 31.27 7.38 18.31
N GLY A 18 31.94 8.52 18.20
CA GLY A 18 31.30 9.83 18.04
C GLY A 18 30.48 9.92 16.75
N TYR A 19 31.01 9.44 15.63
CA TYR A 19 30.33 9.42 14.35
C TYR A 19 29.06 8.55 14.38
N PHE A 20 29.18 7.30 14.84
CA PHE A 20 28.02 6.41 14.95
C PHE A 20 26.99 6.91 15.97
N GLY A 21 27.44 7.47 17.07
CA GLY A 21 26.58 8.12 18.05
C GLY A 21 25.77 9.28 17.45
N ALA A 22 26.44 10.14 16.67
CA ALA A 22 25.78 11.24 15.97
C ALA A 22 24.77 10.74 14.92
N LEU A 23 25.10 9.68 14.17
CA LEU A 23 24.17 9.06 13.24
C LEU A 23 22.93 8.54 13.95
N VAL A 24 23.07 7.76 15.01
CA VAL A 24 21.97 7.20 15.79
C VAL A 24 21.08 8.31 16.35
N LEU A 25 21.70 9.35 16.93
CA LEU A 25 20.96 10.51 17.45
C LEU A 25 20.25 11.27 16.34
N GLY A 26 20.92 11.49 15.20
CA GLY A 26 20.31 12.13 14.02
C GLY A 26 19.08 11.38 13.52
N VAL A 27 19.19 10.05 13.37
CA VAL A 27 18.05 9.20 12.98
C VAL A 27 16.95 9.25 14.02
N HIS A 28 17.30 9.10 15.31
CA HIS A 28 16.32 9.13 16.39
C HIS A 28 15.58 10.47 16.46
N TYR A 29 16.27 11.57 16.30
CA TYR A 29 15.68 12.91 16.30
C TYR A 29 14.76 13.14 15.08
N GLN A 30 15.19 12.69 13.90
CA GLN A 30 14.38 12.87 12.69
C GLN A 30 13.17 11.92 12.62
N LEU A 31 13.21 10.72 13.23
CA LEU A 31 12.13 9.73 13.14
C LEU A 31 10.76 10.29 13.52
N PRO A 32 10.56 11.01 14.64
CA PRO A 32 9.27 11.60 14.98
C PRO A 32 8.86 12.75 14.06
N LEU A 33 9.85 13.38 13.42
CA LEU A 33 9.71 14.58 12.61
C LEU A 33 9.78 14.25 11.11
N LEU A 34 10.06 12.99 10.75
CA LEU A 34 10.09 12.54 9.37
C LEU A 34 8.74 12.79 8.69
N LYS A 35 8.66 13.98 8.13
CA LYS A 35 7.59 14.39 7.25
C LYS A 35 8.02 14.26 5.80
N ASN A 36 9.07 13.43 5.49
CA ASN A 36 9.77 13.75 4.25
C ASN A 36 10.19 12.63 3.44
N ALA A 37 10.19 11.70 3.07
CA ALA A 37 10.52 10.99 1.88
C ALA A 37 9.31 10.29 1.28
N GLU A 38 8.66 9.46 2.01
CA GLU A 38 7.33 8.97 1.73
C GLU A 38 6.34 9.52 2.77
N VAL A 39 6.49 10.76 3.10
CA VAL A 39 5.68 11.52 4.06
C VAL A 39 4.21 11.49 3.73
N TRP A 40 3.92 11.40 2.44
CA TRP A 40 2.57 11.23 1.99
C TRP A 40 1.88 9.99 2.59
N LEU A 41 2.63 8.91 2.90
CA LEU A 41 2.07 7.70 3.50
C LEU A 41 1.51 7.95 4.90
N LYS A 42 2.22 8.71 5.74
CA LYS A 42 1.72 9.08 7.07
C LYS A 42 0.40 9.83 6.99
N ASP A 43 0.36 10.86 6.16
CA ASP A 43 -0.82 11.70 6.00
C ASP A 43 -1.97 10.93 5.33
N VAL A 44 -1.66 10.04 4.37
CA VAL A 44 -2.62 9.15 3.75
C VAL A 44 -3.23 8.18 4.76
N TYR A 45 -2.41 7.53 5.60
CA TYR A 45 -2.95 6.65 6.64
C TYR A 45 -3.78 7.40 7.67
N ALA A 46 -3.33 8.57 8.12
CA ALA A 46 -4.11 9.41 9.04
C ALA A 46 -5.48 9.78 8.47
N MET A 47 -5.54 10.09 7.17
CA MET A 47 -6.80 10.37 6.48
C MET A 47 -7.68 9.11 6.40
N LYS A 48 -7.14 7.96 5.99
CA LYS A 48 -7.89 6.71 5.90
C LYS A 48 -8.42 6.25 7.26
N ASP A 49 -7.64 6.39 8.32
CA ASP A 49 -8.07 6.09 9.68
C ASP A 49 -9.21 7.02 10.13
N ARG A 50 -9.17 8.29 9.73
CA ARG A 50 -10.27 9.23 9.96
C ARG A 50 -11.53 8.82 9.21
N LEU A 51 -11.44 8.52 7.91
CA LEU A 51 -12.57 8.04 7.11
C LEU A 51 -13.19 6.77 7.72
N ASN A 52 -12.35 5.86 8.23
CA ASN A 52 -12.81 4.65 8.89
C ASN A 52 -13.45 4.89 10.25
N SER A 53 -13.19 6.03 10.89
CA SER A 53 -13.82 6.41 12.18
C SER A 53 -15.16 7.11 12.01
N GLU A 54 -15.53 7.52 10.79
CA GLU A 54 -16.81 8.17 10.51
C GLU A 54 -17.96 7.21 10.80
N PRO A 55 -19.02 7.66 11.53
CA PRO A 55 -20.19 6.85 11.78
C PRO A 55 -20.90 6.48 10.47
N THR A 56 -21.39 5.27 10.38
CA THR A 56 -22.22 4.81 9.24
C THR A 56 -23.13 3.68 9.68
N GLU A 57 -24.36 3.69 9.18
CA GLU A 57 -25.31 2.58 9.31
C GLU A 57 -25.13 1.55 8.18
N LEU A 58 -24.35 1.90 7.14
CA LEU A 58 -24.10 1.01 6.02
C LEU A 58 -23.04 -0.04 6.39
N ARG A 59 -23.17 -1.21 5.81
CA ARG A 59 -22.15 -2.25 5.89
C ARG A 59 -20.84 -1.75 5.29
N ARG A 60 -19.72 -1.91 6.02
CA ARG A 60 -18.44 -1.39 5.56
C ARG A 60 -17.73 -2.41 4.68
N VAL A 61 -17.24 -1.94 3.55
CA VAL A 61 -16.36 -2.66 2.64
C VAL A 61 -14.99 -2.00 2.69
N LEU A 62 -14.02 -2.68 3.26
CA LEU A 62 -12.64 -2.23 3.36
C LEU A 62 -11.79 -2.97 2.35
N ILE A 63 -10.95 -2.26 1.60
CA ILE A 63 -10.00 -2.91 0.70
C ILE A 63 -8.57 -2.52 1.08
N PHE A 64 -7.71 -3.53 1.21
CA PHE A 64 -6.30 -3.39 1.60
C PHE A 64 -5.38 -3.93 0.51
N GLY A 65 -4.21 -3.33 0.40
CA GLY A 65 -3.15 -3.73 -0.52
C GLY A 65 -2.11 -2.65 -0.70
N GLY A 66 -1.30 -2.80 -1.72
CA GLY A 66 -0.32 -1.82 -2.12
C GLY A 66 -0.91 -0.66 -2.93
N SER A 67 -0.08 -0.05 -3.76
CA SER A 67 -0.50 1.03 -4.65
C SER A 67 -1.45 0.58 -5.76
N ASN A 68 -1.43 -0.71 -6.11
CA ASN A 68 -2.44 -1.32 -6.99
C ASN A 68 -3.87 -1.11 -6.50
N VAL A 69 -4.09 -1.13 -5.19
CA VAL A 69 -5.38 -0.84 -4.56
C VAL A 69 -5.63 0.66 -4.48
N LEU A 70 -4.61 1.45 -4.09
CA LEU A 70 -4.71 2.91 -4.00
C LEU A 70 -5.16 3.54 -5.32
N PHE A 71 -4.62 3.05 -6.44
CA PHE A 71 -4.88 3.50 -7.81
C PHE A 71 -5.90 2.62 -8.55
N GLY A 72 -6.61 1.74 -7.85
CA GLY A 72 -7.42 0.70 -8.47
C GLY A 72 -8.92 0.97 -8.50
N PHE A 73 -9.45 1.90 -7.72
CA PHE A 73 -10.89 2.02 -7.49
C PHE A 73 -11.39 3.46 -7.53
N ASN A 74 -12.68 3.61 -7.81
CA ASN A 74 -13.46 4.81 -7.58
C ASN A 74 -14.54 4.49 -6.53
N GLY A 75 -14.27 4.82 -5.27
CA GLY A 75 -15.14 4.50 -4.15
C GLY A 75 -16.52 5.14 -4.25
N ALA A 76 -16.62 6.37 -4.75
CA ALA A 76 -17.90 7.03 -4.97
C ALA A 76 -18.80 6.27 -5.97
N MET A 77 -18.20 5.70 -7.00
CA MET A 77 -18.92 4.87 -7.97
C MET A 77 -19.36 3.54 -7.35
N ILE A 78 -18.55 2.95 -6.44
CA ILE A 78 -18.95 1.74 -5.72
C ILE A 78 -20.17 2.03 -4.83
N GLU A 79 -20.11 3.08 -4.00
CA GLU A 79 -21.21 3.47 -3.10
C GLU A 79 -22.50 3.84 -3.84
N ALA A 80 -22.41 4.42 -5.05
CA ALA A 80 -23.58 4.72 -5.87
C ALA A 80 -24.28 3.47 -6.43
N ASN A 81 -23.58 2.33 -6.46
CA ASN A 81 -24.08 1.09 -7.07
C ASN A 81 -24.28 -0.06 -6.07
N ALA A 82 -23.87 0.14 -4.81
CA ALA A 82 -23.99 -0.84 -3.75
C ALA A 82 -24.34 -0.12 -2.44
N ASN A 83 -25.18 -0.73 -1.62
CA ASN A 83 -25.59 -0.15 -0.33
C ASN A 83 -24.53 -0.41 0.75
N VAL A 84 -23.33 0.12 0.55
CA VAL A 84 -22.16 -0.07 1.41
C VAL A 84 -21.41 1.24 1.64
N ARG A 85 -20.65 1.31 2.73
CA ARG A 85 -19.60 2.32 2.93
C ARG A 85 -18.27 1.75 2.47
N PHE A 86 -17.71 2.26 1.39
CA PHE A 86 -16.44 1.78 0.82
C PHE A 86 -15.26 2.62 1.32
N ILE A 87 -14.21 1.95 1.81
CA ILE A 87 -12.98 2.61 2.27
C ILE A 87 -11.76 1.90 1.68
N ASN A 88 -10.97 2.63 0.92
CA ASN A 88 -9.74 2.15 0.30
C ASN A 88 -8.54 2.37 1.23
N TYR A 89 -7.97 1.28 1.75
CA TYR A 89 -6.76 1.26 2.57
C TYR A 89 -5.48 0.94 1.76
N GLY A 90 -5.57 0.90 0.43
CA GLY A 90 -4.39 0.77 -0.43
C GLY A 90 -3.38 1.89 -0.20
N THR A 91 -2.09 1.57 -0.20
CA THR A 91 -1.03 2.55 0.03
C THR A 91 0.18 2.27 -0.86
N HIS A 92 1.24 1.66 -0.36
CA HIS A 92 2.50 1.45 -1.08
C HIS A 92 2.84 -0.04 -1.16
N ALA A 93 3.23 -0.50 -2.36
CA ALA A 93 3.59 -1.91 -2.61
C ALA A 93 4.83 -2.38 -1.85
N GLY A 94 5.72 -1.46 -1.47
CA GLY A 94 6.91 -1.75 -0.68
C GLY A 94 6.65 -1.96 0.82
N LEU A 95 5.42 -1.79 1.31
CA LEU A 95 5.08 -2.13 2.69
C LEU A 95 4.95 -3.65 2.82
N PRO A 96 5.64 -4.27 3.80
CA PRO A 96 5.65 -5.73 3.92
C PRO A 96 4.28 -6.27 4.30
N ILE A 97 4.02 -7.52 3.92
CA ILE A 97 2.73 -8.18 4.14
C ILE A 97 2.33 -8.23 5.61
N ASN A 98 3.26 -8.52 6.52
CA ASN A 98 2.99 -8.54 7.96
C ASN A 98 2.50 -7.18 8.49
N TYR A 99 3.02 -6.06 7.95
CA TYR A 99 2.52 -4.72 8.28
C TYR A 99 1.11 -4.49 7.72
N GLN A 100 0.86 -4.89 6.46
CA GLN A 100 -0.46 -4.77 5.86
C GLN A 100 -1.49 -5.59 6.65
N VAL A 101 -1.17 -6.83 6.99
CA VAL A 101 -2.01 -7.70 7.81
C VAL A 101 -2.26 -7.09 9.18
N ASP A 102 -1.22 -6.61 9.88
CA ASP A 102 -1.37 -5.93 11.18
C ASP A 102 -2.29 -4.70 11.08
N LYS A 103 -2.18 -3.92 10.00
CA LYS A 103 -3.07 -2.79 9.76
C LYS A 103 -4.52 -3.24 9.60
N ILE A 104 -4.78 -4.36 8.91
CA ILE A 104 -6.13 -4.93 8.79
C ILE A 104 -6.66 -5.32 10.18
N LEU A 105 -5.86 -6.05 10.96
CA LEU A 105 -6.26 -6.53 12.29
C LEU A 105 -6.63 -5.38 13.25
N ARG A 106 -5.97 -4.23 13.12
CA ARG A 106 -6.24 -3.04 13.95
C ARG A 106 -7.38 -2.18 13.44
N THR A 107 -7.79 -2.36 12.19
CA THR A 107 -8.71 -1.47 11.48
C THR A 107 -10.09 -2.08 11.29
N ALA A 108 -10.16 -3.37 10.95
CA ALA A 108 -11.39 -4.07 10.65
C ALA A 108 -12.19 -4.36 11.93
N ARG A 109 -13.51 -4.34 11.81
CA ARG A 109 -14.48 -4.54 12.91
C ARG A 109 -15.42 -5.68 12.56
N SER A 110 -16.10 -6.22 13.57
CA SER A 110 -17.13 -7.23 13.37
C SER A 110 -18.17 -6.78 12.34
N GLY A 111 -18.54 -7.68 11.42
CA GLY A 111 -19.49 -7.42 10.35
C GLY A 111 -18.91 -6.79 9.08
N ASP A 112 -17.66 -6.35 9.09
CA ASP A 112 -17.01 -5.81 7.89
C ASP A 112 -16.83 -6.85 6.80
N ILE A 113 -16.78 -6.35 5.55
CA ILE A 113 -16.25 -7.09 4.41
C ILE A 113 -14.85 -6.54 4.13
N VAL A 114 -13.86 -7.41 4.23
CA VAL A 114 -12.46 -7.07 3.97
C VAL A 114 -11.98 -7.75 2.71
N PHE A 115 -11.61 -6.95 1.72
CA PHE A 115 -10.89 -7.41 0.55
C PHE A 115 -9.39 -7.17 0.75
N TYR A 116 -8.57 -8.16 0.44
CA TYR A 116 -7.13 -8.05 0.46
C TYR A 116 -6.56 -8.35 -0.92
N SER A 117 -5.89 -7.37 -1.51
CA SER A 117 -5.27 -7.46 -2.85
C SER A 117 -3.78 -7.11 -2.76
N PRO A 118 -2.93 -8.00 -2.24
CA PRO A 118 -1.50 -7.79 -2.22
C PRO A 118 -0.92 -7.83 -3.63
N VAL A 119 0.17 -7.09 -3.89
CA VAL A 119 0.91 -7.22 -5.15
C VAL A 119 1.48 -8.63 -5.33
N PHE A 120 1.73 -9.07 -6.57
CA PHE A 120 2.19 -10.44 -6.84
C PHE A 120 3.45 -10.84 -6.05
N SER A 121 4.41 -9.92 -5.89
CA SER A 121 5.63 -10.20 -5.12
C SER A 121 5.38 -10.60 -3.66
N ALA A 122 4.28 -10.17 -3.07
CA ALA A 122 3.92 -10.51 -1.69
C ALA A 122 3.67 -12.00 -1.49
N PHE A 123 3.15 -12.70 -2.50
CA PHE A 123 2.93 -14.16 -2.42
C PHE A 123 4.22 -14.95 -2.29
N PHE A 124 5.33 -14.38 -2.75
CA PHE A 124 6.65 -15.04 -2.84
C PHE A 124 7.65 -14.51 -1.83
N ALA A 125 7.32 -13.46 -1.08
CA ALA A 125 8.17 -12.88 -0.05
C ALA A 125 8.43 -13.91 1.07
N THR A 126 9.72 -14.18 1.37
CA THR A 126 10.10 -15.22 2.34
C THR A 126 10.22 -14.71 3.76
N GLU A 127 10.30 -13.40 3.94
CA GLU A 127 10.49 -12.73 5.22
C GLU A 127 9.93 -11.30 5.19
N PRO A 128 9.79 -10.63 6.34
CA PRO A 128 9.47 -9.22 6.38
C PRO A 128 10.49 -8.41 5.58
N TYR A 129 10.00 -7.41 4.89
CA TYR A 129 10.82 -6.56 4.05
C TYR A 129 11.98 -5.93 4.81
N GLU A 130 13.20 -6.00 4.26
CA GLU A 130 14.44 -5.59 4.93
C GLU A 130 14.93 -4.19 4.55
N ASP A 131 14.21 -3.40 3.75
CA ASP A 131 14.62 -2.05 3.44
C ASP A 131 14.50 -1.16 4.68
N TYR A 132 15.66 -0.80 5.22
CA TYR A 132 15.78 0.01 6.44
C TYR A 132 15.09 1.37 6.32
N TRP A 133 15.01 1.90 5.12
CA TRP A 133 14.31 3.13 4.84
C TRP A 133 12.80 3.01 5.07
N TYR A 134 12.17 1.91 4.63
CA TYR A 134 10.76 1.63 4.92
C TYR A 134 10.54 1.39 6.42
N ILE A 135 11.44 0.64 7.06
CA ILE A 135 11.35 0.41 8.50
C ILE A 135 11.37 1.74 9.25
N GLN A 136 12.29 2.65 8.92
CA GLN A 136 12.35 3.98 9.53
C GLN A 136 11.08 4.79 9.29
N ASN A 137 10.56 4.78 8.06
CA ASN A 137 9.29 5.43 7.74
C ASN A 137 8.17 4.85 8.60
N MET A 138 7.94 3.55 8.59
CA MET A 138 6.90 2.91 9.39
C MET A 138 7.04 3.23 10.88
N MET A 139 8.24 3.21 11.44
CA MET A 139 8.51 3.62 12.83
C MET A 139 8.17 5.09 13.10
N SER A 140 8.21 5.96 12.09
CA SER A 140 7.92 7.38 12.23
C SER A 140 6.41 7.68 12.36
N TRP A 141 5.56 6.91 11.70
CA TRP A 141 4.10 7.13 11.75
C TRP A 141 3.34 6.08 12.54
N ASP A 142 3.89 4.87 12.71
CA ASP A 142 3.24 3.78 13.41
C ASP A 142 4.13 3.22 14.53
N LYS A 143 3.94 3.75 15.72
CA LYS A 143 4.70 3.32 16.91
C LYS A 143 4.44 1.86 17.28
N GLU A 144 3.24 1.36 16.98
CA GLU A 144 2.85 -0.02 17.27
C GLU A 144 3.62 -1.01 16.39
N TYR A 145 3.94 -0.63 15.15
CA TYR A 145 4.76 -1.45 14.25
C TYR A 145 6.13 -1.80 14.85
N GLY A 146 6.67 -0.95 15.70
CA GLY A 146 7.91 -1.22 16.43
C GLY A 146 7.90 -2.53 17.22
N LYS A 147 6.73 -3.10 17.55
CA LYS A 147 6.61 -4.40 18.23
C LYS A 147 6.94 -5.58 17.33
N PHE A 148 6.77 -5.43 16.01
CA PHE A 148 6.99 -6.50 15.02
C PHE A 148 8.40 -6.49 14.42
N ILE A 149 9.16 -5.41 14.62
CA ILE A 149 10.53 -5.27 14.10
C ILE A 149 11.51 -5.97 15.05
N THR A 150 12.33 -6.88 14.50
CA THR A 150 13.37 -7.53 15.32
C THR A 150 14.39 -6.51 15.83
N LYS A 151 15.04 -6.79 16.98
CA LYS A 151 16.11 -5.94 17.53
C LYS A 151 17.24 -5.72 16.51
N LYS A 152 17.56 -6.76 15.71
CA LYS A 152 18.57 -6.70 14.64
C LYS A 152 18.15 -5.69 13.58
N HIS A 153 16.95 -5.83 12.99
CA HIS A 153 16.48 -4.91 11.95
C HIS A 153 16.35 -3.48 12.46
N ARG A 154 15.92 -3.30 13.72
CA ARG A 154 15.88 -1.98 14.35
C ARG A 154 17.27 -1.36 14.46
N ALA A 155 18.27 -2.13 14.94
CA ALA A 155 19.65 -1.66 15.02
C ALA A 155 20.21 -1.30 13.63
N LEU A 156 19.97 -2.15 12.63
CA LEU A 156 20.40 -1.90 11.26
C LEU A 156 19.72 -0.66 10.66
N ALA A 157 18.44 -0.41 10.94
CA ALA A 157 17.74 0.80 10.51
C ALA A 157 18.35 2.10 11.07
N TYR A 158 19.01 2.03 12.23
CA TYR A 158 19.78 3.16 12.78
C TYR A 158 21.20 3.27 12.20
N LEU A 159 21.83 2.15 11.86
CA LEU A 159 23.25 2.11 11.43
C LEU A 159 23.40 2.33 9.92
N TYR A 160 22.50 1.76 9.12
CA TYR A 160 22.51 1.88 7.65
C TYR A 160 21.76 3.13 7.19
N ASN A 161 22.39 4.29 7.43
CA ASN A 161 21.86 5.56 6.98
C ASN A 161 22.90 6.31 6.16
N ASP A 162 22.44 6.96 5.11
CA ASP A 162 23.21 7.96 4.39
C ASP A 162 23.29 9.25 5.24
N PRO A 163 24.48 9.66 5.73
CA PRO A 163 24.63 10.87 6.54
C PRO A 163 24.16 12.13 5.81
N MET A 164 24.34 12.19 4.50
CA MET A 164 23.89 13.33 3.69
C MET A 164 22.36 13.43 3.68
N ARG A 165 21.66 12.28 3.57
CA ARG A 165 20.20 12.23 3.65
C ARG A 165 19.67 12.66 5.02
N ILE A 166 20.33 12.23 6.10
CA ILE A 166 20.01 12.67 7.48
C ILE A 166 20.14 14.19 7.57
N PHE A 167 21.27 14.74 7.12
CA PHE A 167 21.51 16.18 7.12
C PHE A 167 20.47 16.96 6.33
N GLN A 168 20.15 16.51 5.11
CA GLN A 168 19.13 17.12 4.27
C GLN A 168 17.74 17.12 4.92
N ASN A 169 17.38 16.02 5.58
CA ASN A 169 16.11 15.91 6.30
C ASN A 169 16.05 16.84 7.49
N LEU A 170 17.12 16.91 8.30
CA LEU A 170 17.19 17.82 9.43
C LEU A 170 17.12 19.29 8.98
N ALA A 171 17.81 19.65 7.88
CA ALA A 171 17.74 20.99 7.31
C ALA A 171 16.30 21.32 6.83
N LYS A 172 15.61 20.40 6.16
CA LYS A 172 14.22 20.56 5.75
C LYS A 172 13.28 20.72 6.94
N ILE A 173 13.48 19.97 8.02
CA ILE A 173 12.69 20.07 9.26
C ILE A 173 12.89 21.45 9.87
N LEU A 174 14.14 21.92 9.97
CA LEU A 174 14.47 23.24 10.51
C LEU A 174 13.79 24.35 9.70
N VAL A 175 13.95 24.33 8.38
CA VAL A 175 13.32 25.33 7.49
C VAL A 175 11.81 25.36 7.66
N ARG A 176 11.15 24.20 7.72
CA ARG A 176 9.69 24.12 7.92
C ARG A 176 9.26 24.64 9.30
N SER A 177 10.01 24.34 10.36
CA SER A 177 9.72 24.86 11.69
C SER A 177 9.85 26.39 11.76
N LEU A 178 10.85 26.95 11.10
CA LEU A 178 11.04 28.40 11.00
C LEU A 178 9.95 29.08 10.19
N LEU A 179 9.52 28.46 9.11
CA LEU A 179 8.46 29.01 8.23
C LEU A 179 7.05 28.85 8.82
N LYS A 180 6.89 28.27 10.04
CA LYS A 180 5.58 27.98 10.66
C LYS A 180 4.59 27.38 9.65
N ALA A 181 5.03 26.44 8.83
CA ALA A 181 4.21 25.79 7.82
C ALA A 181 2.99 25.17 8.53
N LYS A 182 1.80 25.69 8.24
CA LYS A 182 0.53 25.16 8.78
C LYS A 182 0.42 23.69 8.40
N GLU A 183 -0.05 22.89 9.32
CA GLU A 183 -0.46 21.52 8.99
C GLU A 183 -1.47 21.57 7.84
N PRO A 184 -1.35 20.64 6.89
CA PRO A 184 -2.22 20.63 5.74
C PRO A 184 -3.67 20.48 6.18
N ALA A 185 -4.51 21.43 5.74
CA ALA A 185 -5.95 21.34 5.95
C ALA A 185 -6.48 20.05 5.30
N THR A 186 -7.45 19.43 5.95
CA THR A 186 -8.18 18.28 5.39
C THR A 186 -8.68 18.64 3.99
N PRO A 187 -8.49 17.81 2.96
CA PRO A 187 -9.13 18.05 1.68
C PRO A 187 -10.63 18.15 1.90
N LYS A 188 -11.21 19.30 1.59
CA LYS A 188 -12.67 19.38 1.46
C LYS A 188 -13.03 18.56 0.23
N ALA A 189 -14.08 17.77 0.32
CA ALA A 189 -14.69 17.17 -0.85
C ALA A 189 -14.96 18.29 -1.86
N ASN A 190 -14.17 18.34 -2.92
CA ASN A 190 -14.36 19.34 -3.96
C ASN A 190 -15.46 18.84 -4.89
N ALA A 191 -16.43 19.69 -5.10
CA ALA A 191 -17.45 19.69 -6.13
C ALA A 191 -18.40 18.48 -6.19
N ALA A 192 -19.67 18.79 -6.40
CA ALA A 192 -20.69 17.83 -6.77
C ALA A 192 -20.24 16.96 -7.96
N PRO A 193 -20.57 15.68 -7.99
CA PRO A 193 -20.17 14.79 -9.07
C PRO A 193 -20.63 15.35 -10.40
N THR A 194 -19.69 15.48 -11.33
CA THR A 194 -19.98 15.70 -12.74
C THR A 194 -20.98 14.64 -13.21
N LYS A 195 -21.93 15.04 -14.07
CA LYS A 195 -23.06 14.21 -14.54
C LYS A 195 -22.78 12.70 -14.54
N ALA A 196 -23.49 11.97 -13.69
CA ALA A 196 -23.57 10.53 -13.76
C ALA A 196 -24.23 10.10 -15.07
N TRP A 197 -23.74 9.03 -15.70
CA TRP A 197 -24.43 8.37 -16.81
C TRP A 197 -24.68 6.91 -16.46
N SER A 198 -25.64 6.28 -17.10
CA SER A 198 -25.95 4.87 -16.88
C SER A 198 -25.35 4.02 -17.98
N LYS A 199 -24.68 2.93 -17.63
CA LYS A 199 -24.17 1.91 -18.54
C LYS A 199 -24.37 0.54 -17.91
N ASP A 200 -25.01 -0.36 -18.63
CA ASP A 200 -25.27 -1.75 -18.19
C ASP A 200 -25.96 -1.83 -16.80
N GLY A 201 -26.87 -0.89 -16.51
CA GLY A 201 -27.56 -0.81 -15.22
C GLY A 201 -26.70 -0.31 -14.06
N LEU A 202 -25.51 0.25 -14.33
CA LEU A 202 -24.62 0.87 -13.35
C LEU A 202 -24.64 2.39 -13.49
N GLN A 203 -24.60 3.08 -12.35
CA GLN A 203 -24.31 4.51 -12.30
C GLN A 203 -22.81 4.73 -12.45
N ILE A 204 -22.38 5.30 -13.56
CA ILE A 204 -21.00 5.67 -13.79
C ILE A 204 -20.77 7.07 -13.26
N LEU A 205 -19.99 7.18 -12.20
CA LEU A 205 -19.58 8.45 -11.60
C LEU A 205 -18.12 8.73 -11.95
N PRO A 206 -17.83 9.86 -12.62
CA PRO A 206 -16.43 10.28 -12.79
C PRO A 206 -15.82 10.60 -11.43
N CYS A 207 -14.53 10.36 -11.31
CA CYS A 207 -13.79 10.81 -10.14
C CYS A 207 -13.81 12.34 -10.06
N ALA A 208 -14.32 12.88 -8.97
CA ALA A 208 -14.41 14.32 -8.75
C ALA A 208 -13.13 14.92 -8.13
N GLN A 209 -12.24 14.05 -7.58
CA GLN A 209 -11.02 14.49 -6.94
C GLN A 209 -9.93 14.78 -7.96
N GLU A 210 -9.28 15.93 -7.85
CA GLU A 210 -8.10 16.26 -8.67
C GLU A 210 -6.87 15.48 -8.18
N PHE A 211 -5.99 15.13 -9.11
CA PHE A 211 -4.76 14.43 -8.81
C PHE A 211 -3.59 15.40 -8.64
N TYR A 212 -3.06 15.47 -7.44
CA TYR A 212 -1.92 16.30 -7.02
C TYR A 212 -0.65 15.48 -6.80
N GLY A 213 -0.46 14.40 -7.56
CA GLY A 213 0.64 13.45 -7.37
C GLY A 213 0.46 12.58 -6.13
N TYR A 214 1.54 12.01 -5.66
CA TYR A 214 1.58 11.16 -4.46
C TYR A 214 1.40 12.01 -3.19
N SER A 215 0.19 12.39 -2.92
CA SER A 215 -0.19 13.28 -1.82
C SER A 215 -1.56 12.92 -1.26
N TYR A 216 -1.74 13.09 0.06
CA TYR A 216 -3.06 12.97 0.67
C TYR A 216 -4.12 13.88 0.03
N LYS A 217 -3.71 14.97 -0.65
CA LYS A 217 -4.59 15.87 -1.39
C LYS A 217 -5.25 15.21 -2.61
N SER A 218 -4.65 14.15 -3.13
CA SER A 218 -5.19 13.35 -4.23
C SER A 218 -6.23 12.31 -3.77
N LEU A 219 -6.41 12.13 -2.45
CA LEU A 219 -7.38 11.16 -1.93
C LEU A 219 -8.80 11.65 -2.16
N SER A 220 -9.61 10.78 -2.71
CA SER A 220 -11.06 10.92 -2.72
C SER A 220 -11.64 10.80 -1.29
N PRO A 221 -12.92 11.13 -1.08
CA PRO A 221 -13.63 10.87 0.19
C PRO A 221 -13.68 9.38 0.60
N ASN A 222 -13.31 8.48 -0.29
CA ASN A 222 -13.25 7.04 -0.04
C ASN A 222 -11.80 6.53 0.14
N GLY A 223 -10.80 7.44 0.05
CA GLY A 223 -9.40 7.13 0.28
C GLY A 223 -8.66 6.55 -0.93
N ASP A 224 -9.17 6.69 -2.13
CA ASP A 224 -8.53 6.24 -3.38
C ASP A 224 -7.95 7.39 -4.22
N PHE A 225 -7.06 7.05 -5.16
CA PHE A 225 -6.60 7.91 -6.25
C PHE A 225 -7.32 7.45 -7.51
N CYS A 226 -8.20 8.26 -8.04
CA CYS A 226 -9.10 7.84 -9.13
C CYS A 226 -9.08 8.74 -10.38
N SER A 227 -8.30 9.83 -10.40
CA SER A 227 -8.36 10.84 -11.46
C SER A 227 -7.07 11.02 -12.26
N GLN A 228 -6.07 10.19 -12.05
CA GLN A 228 -4.78 10.29 -12.73
C GLN A 228 -4.88 9.91 -14.22
N TYR A 229 -4.12 10.63 -15.04
CA TYR A 229 -4.02 10.38 -16.47
C TYR A 229 -2.77 9.57 -16.80
N THR A 230 -2.76 8.92 -17.98
CA THR A 230 -1.59 8.19 -18.47
C THR A 230 -0.42 9.14 -18.68
N THR A 231 0.74 8.74 -18.16
CA THR A 231 2.03 9.29 -18.58
C THR A 231 2.70 8.24 -19.48
N SER A 232 3.22 8.65 -20.63
CA SER A 232 3.71 7.72 -21.65
C SER A 232 5.08 7.09 -21.39
N SER A 233 5.71 7.33 -20.25
CA SER A 233 7.17 7.15 -20.09
C SER A 233 7.64 6.01 -19.18
N PHE A 234 6.79 5.07 -18.76
CA PHE A 234 7.25 3.95 -17.94
C PHE A 234 7.58 2.69 -18.76
N ALA A 235 8.51 1.86 -18.24
CA ALA A 235 8.92 0.63 -18.89
C ALA A 235 7.76 -0.39 -18.94
N PRO A 236 7.49 -1.01 -20.08
CA PRO A 236 6.35 -1.92 -20.23
C PRO A 236 6.56 -3.32 -19.67
N ASN A 237 7.76 -3.66 -19.22
CA ASN A 237 8.16 -5.04 -18.93
C ASN A 237 8.11 -5.29 -17.42
N GLU A 238 6.97 -5.74 -16.94
CA GLU A 238 6.78 -6.14 -15.53
C GLU A 238 6.83 -7.66 -15.39
N HIS A 239 7.74 -8.16 -14.58
CA HIS A 239 7.80 -9.56 -14.16
C HIS A 239 6.96 -9.76 -12.90
N TYR A 240 5.67 -10.00 -13.04
CA TYR A 240 4.78 -10.22 -11.88
C TYR A 240 5.07 -11.53 -11.16
N ILE A 241 5.34 -12.60 -11.92
CA ILE A 241 5.65 -13.93 -11.40
C ILE A 241 6.88 -14.47 -12.11
N TYR A 242 7.97 -14.70 -11.37
CA TYR A 242 9.20 -15.28 -11.91
C TYR A 242 9.06 -16.79 -12.15
N ASP A 243 9.89 -17.34 -13.01
CA ASP A 243 9.94 -18.78 -13.26
C ASP A 243 10.35 -19.52 -11.97
N GLY A 244 9.62 -20.57 -11.65
CA GLY A 244 9.88 -21.35 -10.43
C GLY A 244 9.45 -20.67 -9.12
N ALA A 245 8.79 -19.52 -9.16
CA ALA A 245 8.28 -18.86 -7.97
C ALA A 245 7.30 -19.77 -7.21
N LYS A 246 7.48 -19.88 -5.90
CA LYS A 246 6.61 -20.68 -5.00
C LYS A 246 6.00 -19.78 -3.96
N VAL A 247 4.72 -19.97 -3.69
CA VAL A 247 4.06 -19.30 -2.56
C VAL A 247 4.84 -19.57 -1.28
N SER A 248 5.22 -18.52 -0.59
CA SER A 248 6.09 -18.62 0.57
C SER A 248 5.33 -19.07 1.83
N THR A 249 6.02 -19.73 2.72
CA THR A 249 5.48 -20.07 4.05
C THR A 249 5.14 -18.80 4.84
N PHE A 250 5.90 -17.73 4.65
CA PHE A 250 5.65 -16.45 5.28
C PHE A 250 4.29 -15.85 4.84
N PHE A 251 3.99 -15.86 3.54
CA PHE A 251 2.67 -15.44 3.06
C PHE A 251 1.56 -16.28 3.67
N ILE A 252 1.70 -17.59 3.65
CA ILE A 252 0.70 -18.53 4.20
C ILE A 252 0.45 -18.28 5.69
N GLN A 253 1.50 -18.04 6.48
CA GLN A 253 1.41 -17.74 7.91
C GLN A 253 0.69 -16.43 8.16
N GLU A 254 1.07 -15.36 7.45
CA GLU A 254 0.45 -14.03 7.62
C GLU A 254 -1.02 -14.04 7.17
N PHE A 255 -1.33 -14.67 6.05
CA PHE A 255 -2.71 -14.81 5.60
C PHE A 255 -3.52 -15.71 6.54
N GLY A 256 -2.91 -16.76 7.09
CA GLY A 256 -3.51 -17.61 8.12
C GLY A 256 -3.90 -16.80 9.37
N ARG A 257 -2.99 -15.97 9.86
CA ARG A 257 -3.24 -15.05 10.99
C ARG A 257 -4.43 -14.10 10.70
N LEU A 258 -4.49 -13.56 9.48
CA LEU A 258 -5.59 -12.71 9.04
C LEU A 258 -6.91 -13.48 8.96
N ARG A 259 -6.90 -14.69 8.39
CA ARG A 259 -8.07 -15.56 8.27
C ARG A 259 -8.64 -15.95 9.64
N ASP A 260 -7.78 -16.32 10.58
CA ASP A 260 -8.20 -16.72 11.93
C ASP A 260 -8.82 -15.52 12.68
N PHE A 261 -8.23 -14.36 12.54
CA PHE A 261 -8.80 -13.11 13.08
C PHE A 261 -10.17 -12.80 12.46
N ALA A 262 -10.28 -12.86 11.14
CA ALA A 262 -11.54 -12.59 10.44
C ALA A 262 -12.65 -13.54 10.91
N LYS A 263 -12.34 -14.83 11.03
CA LYS A 263 -13.27 -15.85 11.57
C LYS A 263 -13.69 -15.53 13.00
N ALA A 264 -12.76 -15.19 13.87
CA ALA A 264 -13.03 -14.89 15.28
C ALA A 264 -13.90 -13.66 15.48
N HIS A 265 -13.85 -12.71 14.54
CA HIS A 265 -14.57 -11.43 14.64
C HIS A 265 -15.78 -11.31 13.70
N GLY A 266 -16.18 -12.39 13.02
CA GLY A 266 -17.32 -12.35 12.10
C GLY A 266 -17.11 -11.42 10.90
N ILE A 267 -15.86 -11.33 10.41
CA ILE A 267 -15.47 -10.54 9.25
C ILE A 267 -15.51 -11.44 8.01
N THR A 268 -16.08 -10.93 6.92
CA THR A 268 -15.99 -11.59 5.61
C THR A 268 -14.66 -11.22 4.95
N LEU A 269 -13.72 -12.16 4.87
CA LEU A 269 -12.40 -11.94 4.26
C LEU A 269 -12.34 -12.55 2.86
N LEU A 270 -11.91 -11.76 1.89
CA LEU A 270 -11.80 -12.13 0.47
C LEU A 270 -10.44 -11.71 -0.08
N LEU A 271 -9.75 -12.64 -0.75
CA LEU A 271 -8.50 -12.38 -1.45
C LEU A 271 -8.82 -12.02 -2.91
N LEU A 272 -8.19 -10.93 -3.42
CA LEU A 272 -8.30 -10.53 -4.81
C LEU A 272 -6.98 -10.65 -5.54
N TYR A 273 -7.04 -10.94 -6.83
CA TYR A 273 -5.92 -10.71 -7.73
C TYR A 273 -5.55 -9.23 -7.74
N PRO A 274 -4.25 -8.91 -7.67
CA PRO A 274 -3.80 -7.53 -7.90
C PRO A 274 -3.98 -7.16 -9.37
N VAL A 275 -4.15 -5.86 -9.61
CA VAL A 275 -4.09 -5.31 -10.96
C VAL A 275 -2.77 -5.65 -11.61
N SER A 276 -2.80 -6.06 -12.88
CA SER A 276 -1.63 -6.34 -13.71
C SER A 276 -1.81 -5.83 -15.13
N MET A 277 -0.69 -5.54 -15.78
CA MET A 277 -0.64 -4.95 -17.12
C MET A 277 -0.25 -6.00 -18.15
N GLU A 278 -0.98 -6.03 -19.28
CA GLU A 278 -0.60 -6.79 -20.45
C GLU A 278 0.77 -6.33 -20.98
N ASN A 279 1.73 -7.24 -21.04
CA ASN A 279 3.07 -6.96 -21.51
C ASN A 279 3.72 -8.25 -22.03
N PRO A 280 4.86 -8.17 -22.78
CA PRO A 280 5.50 -9.34 -23.39
C PRO A 280 5.93 -10.45 -22.42
N LEU A 281 6.06 -10.15 -21.12
CA LEU A 281 6.50 -11.07 -20.08
C LEU A 281 5.35 -11.61 -19.23
N PHE A 282 4.14 -11.04 -19.39
CA PHE A 282 2.95 -11.41 -18.65
C PHE A 282 1.70 -11.06 -19.46
N SER A 283 1.15 -12.05 -20.16
CA SER A 283 0.11 -11.87 -21.18
C SER A 283 -1.01 -12.90 -21.05
N LEU A 284 -2.26 -12.46 -21.30
CA LEU A 284 -3.42 -13.36 -21.43
C LEU A 284 -3.28 -14.36 -22.58
N HIS A 285 -2.43 -14.06 -23.56
CA HIS A 285 -2.23 -14.91 -24.74
C HIS A 285 -1.03 -15.86 -24.61
N ASP A 286 -0.26 -15.76 -23.51
CA ASP A 286 0.92 -16.58 -23.29
C ASP A 286 0.64 -17.78 -22.37
N ARG A 287 0.86 -18.99 -22.86
CA ARG A 287 0.69 -20.24 -22.12
C ARG A 287 1.56 -20.31 -20.85
N ARG A 288 2.75 -19.68 -20.85
CA ARG A 288 3.63 -19.66 -19.68
C ARG A 288 3.03 -18.83 -18.58
N THR A 289 2.42 -17.69 -18.93
CA THR A 289 1.70 -16.85 -17.97
C THR A 289 0.55 -17.61 -17.34
N HIS A 290 -0.28 -18.30 -18.14
CA HIS A 290 -1.37 -19.14 -17.61
C HIS A 290 -0.85 -20.24 -16.69
N ALA A 291 0.27 -20.90 -17.05
CA ALA A 291 0.88 -21.92 -16.20
C ALA A 291 1.32 -21.36 -14.82
N LYS A 292 1.92 -20.15 -14.81
CA LYS A 292 2.30 -19.45 -13.56
C LYS A 292 1.09 -19.10 -12.69
N ILE A 293 0.02 -18.59 -13.29
CA ILE A 293 -1.23 -18.28 -12.59
C ILE A 293 -1.84 -19.56 -12.01
N THR A 294 -1.97 -20.61 -12.81
CA THR A 294 -2.48 -21.91 -12.36
C THR A 294 -1.65 -22.50 -11.20
N GLN A 295 -0.32 -22.35 -11.27
CA GLN A 295 0.56 -22.79 -10.19
C GLN A 295 0.34 -21.99 -8.91
N LEU A 296 0.18 -20.67 -9.00
CA LEU A 296 -0.14 -19.79 -7.87
C LEU A 296 -1.48 -20.21 -7.24
N GLU A 297 -2.54 -20.33 -8.03
CA GLU A 297 -3.87 -20.76 -7.59
C GLU A 297 -3.84 -22.12 -6.91
N SER A 298 -3.19 -23.11 -7.54
CA SER A 298 -3.08 -24.46 -7.00
C SER A 298 -2.36 -24.49 -5.66
N SER A 299 -1.29 -23.69 -5.52
CA SER A 299 -0.52 -23.56 -4.28
C SER A 299 -1.35 -22.94 -3.16
N LEU A 300 -2.14 -21.91 -3.46
CA LEU A 300 -3.03 -21.27 -2.50
C LEU A 300 -4.22 -22.16 -2.14
N LYS A 301 -4.82 -22.82 -3.13
CA LYS A 301 -5.92 -23.76 -2.95
C LYS A 301 -5.55 -24.92 -2.02
N ALA A 302 -4.33 -25.43 -2.11
CA ALA A 302 -3.81 -26.46 -1.20
C ALA A 302 -3.79 -26.00 0.28
N GLN A 303 -3.83 -24.69 0.54
CA GLN A 303 -3.92 -24.06 1.86
C GLN A 303 -5.33 -23.55 2.20
N GLY A 304 -6.33 -23.89 1.38
CA GLY A 304 -7.71 -23.42 1.55
C GLY A 304 -7.86 -21.91 1.29
N ILE A 305 -6.99 -21.35 0.47
CA ILE A 305 -7.00 -19.91 0.10
C ILE A 305 -7.44 -19.82 -1.37
N TYR A 306 -8.43 -18.95 -1.64
CA TYR A 306 -9.02 -18.80 -2.97
C TYR A 306 -9.13 -17.32 -3.32
N PHE A 307 -8.90 -16.99 -4.59
CA PHE A 307 -9.25 -15.67 -5.11
C PHE A 307 -10.76 -15.56 -5.31
N ALA A 308 -11.31 -14.39 -5.01
CA ALA A 308 -12.73 -14.10 -5.17
C ALA A 308 -13.07 -13.56 -6.57
N ASN A 309 -12.09 -13.02 -7.28
CA ASN A 309 -12.20 -12.56 -8.68
C ASN A 309 -11.35 -13.45 -9.60
N SER A 310 -11.54 -13.31 -10.90
CA SER A 310 -10.63 -13.89 -11.89
C SER A 310 -9.41 -12.99 -12.12
N TRP A 311 -8.30 -13.58 -12.60
CA TRP A 311 -7.13 -12.81 -12.99
C TRP A 311 -7.44 -11.89 -14.18
N GLU A 312 -8.22 -12.37 -15.13
CA GLU A 312 -8.62 -11.63 -16.32
C GLU A 312 -9.36 -10.33 -16.00
N ASP A 313 -10.19 -10.32 -14.95
CA ASP A 313 -10.90 -9.12 -14.46
C ASP A 313 -9.97 -8.06 -13.84
N ALA A 314 -8.74 -8.43 -13.51
CA ALA A 314 -7.71 -7.57 -12.93
C ALA A 314 -6.52 -7.33 -13.89
N HIS A 315 -6.61 -7.81 -15.15
CA HIS A 315 -5.56 -7.69 -16.14
C HIS A 315 -5.97 -6.76 -17.28
N PHE A 316 -5.19 -5.70 -17.51
CA PHE A 316 -5.58 -4.63 -18.42
C PHE A 316 -4.50 -4.31 -19.45
N GLU A 317 -4.90 -3.81 -20.62
CA GLU A 317 -3.99 -3.27 -21.61
C GLU A 317 -3.21 -2.06 -21.05
N ARG A 318 -1.98 -1.87 -21.54
CA ARG A 318 -1.07 -0.78 -21.13
C ARG A 318 -1.72 0.62 -21.18
N LYS A 319 -2.60 0.89 -22.13
CA LYS A 319 -3.28 2.19 -22.27
C LYS A 319 -4.12 2.59 -21.04
N TYR A 320 -4.43 1.63 -20.15
CA TYR A 320 -5.19 1.85 -18.93
C TYR A 320 -4.33 2.10 -17.69
N PHE A 321 -3.00 2.26 -17.87
CA PHE A 321 -2.08 2.50 -16.78
C PHE A 321 -1.55 3.93 -16.76
N TYR A 322 -1.13 4.38 -15.57
CA TYR A 322 -0.62 5.71 -15.31
C TYR A 322 0.91 5.76 -15.43
N ASP A 323 1.67 5.26 -14.47
CA ASP A 323 3.14 5.39 -14.39
C ASP A 323 3.86 4.08 -14.04
N THR A 324 3.14 3.03 -13.67
CA THR A 324 3.67 1.69 -13.42
C THR A 324 2.68 0.62 -13.89
N GLY A 325 3.10 -0.65 -13.96
CA GLY A 325 2.23 -1.79 -14.27
C GLY A 325 1.21 -2.15 -13.19
N TYR A 326 1.17 -1.41 -12.09
CA TYR A 326 0.21 -1.58 -11.01
C TYR A 326 -0.74 -0.40 -10.80
N HIS A 327 -0.47 0.76 -11.41
CA HIS A 327 -1.26 1.97 -11.20
C HIS A 327 -2.18 2.23 -12.40
N LEU A 328 -3.46 1.97 -12.22
CA LEU A 328 -4.44 2.28 -13.24
C LEU A 328 -4.58 3.79 -13.42
N ASN A 329 -4.77 4.24 -14.66
CA ASN A 329 -5.21 5.59 -14.93
C ASN A 329 -6.73 5.70 -14.76
N LYS A 330 -7.28 6.90 -14.93
CA LYS A 330 -8.71 7.19 -14.77
C LYS A 330 -9.62 6.19 -15.49
N HIS A 331 -9.29 5.80 -16.72
CA HIS A 331 -10.10 4.87 -17.50
C HIS A 331 -9.97 3.43 -17.01
N GLY A 332 -8.76 3.02 -16.62
CA GLY A 332 -8.52 1.71 -16.02
C GLY A 332 -9.24 1.57 -14.68
N VAL A 333 -9.22 2.63 -13.85
CA VAL A 333 -9.98 2.68 -12.59
C VAL A 333 -11.48 2.48 -12.83
N GLU A 334 -12.06 3.13 -13.84
CA GLU A 334 -13.48 2.95 -14.19
C GLU A 334 -13.80 1.49 -14.51
N LEU A 335 -13.02 0.87 -15.41
CA LEU A 335 -13.22 -0.53 -15.81
C LEU A 335 -13.07 -1.51 -14.64
N HIS A 336 -12.02 -1.34 -13.83
CA HIS A 336 -11.77 -2.19 -12.66
C HIS A 336 -12.87 -2.01 -11.60
N THR A 337 -13.35 -0.79 -11.41
CA THR A 337 -14.47 -0.51 -10.49
C THR A 337 -15.76 -1.19 -10.95
N ILE A 338 -16.05 -1.18 -12.25
CA ILE A 338 -17.20 -1.91 -12.82
C ILE A 338 -17.10 -3.41 -12.53
N ALA A 339 -15.93 -4.00 -12.77
CA ALA A 339 -15.71 -5.43 -12.47
C ALA A 339 -15.90 -5.72 -10.97
N PHE A 340 -15.40 -4.86 -10.10
CA PHE A 340 -15.56 -5.00 -8.65
C PHE A 340 -17.03 -4.88 -8.19
N ILE A 341 -17.81 -3.95 -8.73
CA ILE A 341 -19.25 -3.84 -8.43
C ILE A 341 -19.99 -5.12 -8.86
N LYS A 342 -19.66 -5.65 -10.04
CA LYS A 342 -20.22 -6.94 -10.50
C LYS A 342 -19.85 -8.07 -9.55
N LEU A 343 -18.62 -8.11 -9.05
CA LEU A 343 -18.17 -9.07 -8.04
C LEU A 343 -18.97 -8.94 -6.75
N LEU A 344 -19.14 -7.73 -6.19
CA LEU A 344 -19.96 -7.50 -4.98
C LEU A 344 -21.38 -8.04 -5.15
N ARG A 345 -22.00 -7.78 -6.30
CA ARG A 345 -23.36 -8.29 -6.63
C ARG A 345 -23.40 -9.81 -6.73
N SER A 346 -22.44 -10.43 -7.42
CA SER A 346 -22.35 -11.89 -7.57
C SER A 346 -22.22 -12.62 -6.24
N LEU A 347 -21.47 -12.00 -5.30
CA LEU A 347 -21.28 -12.50 -3.92
C LEU A 347 -22.41 -12.09 -2.97
N LYS A 348 -23.42 -11.33 -3.43
CA LYS A 348 -24.51 -10.76 -2.61
C LYS A 348 -23.98 -9.91 -1.43
N LEU A 349 -22.93 -9.16 -1.68
CA LEU A 349 -22.26 -8.29 -0.68
C LEU A 349 -22.60 -6.80 -0.91
N ASP A 350 -23.49 -6.50 -1.83
CA ASP A 350 -23.93 -5.16 -2.23
C ASP A 350 -25.12 -4.62 -1.41
N ARG A 351 -25.49 -5.36 -0.33
CA ARG A 351 -26.69 -5.07 0.49
C ARG A 351 -26.34 -4.95 1.97
#